data_cd4913d3a9f118f41ef84d66754f4540
#
_entry.id   cd4913d3a9f118f41ef84d66754f4540
#
_cell.length_a   1.000
_cell.length_b   1.000
_cell.length_c   1.000
_cell.angle_alpha   90.00
_cell.angle_beta   90.00
_cell.angle_gamma   90.00
#
_symmetry.space_group_name_H-M   'P 1'
#
loop_
_entity.id
_entity.type
_entity.pdbx_description
1 polymer ?
#
loop_
_entity_poly.entity_id
_entity_poly.type
_entity_poly.pdbx_seq_one_letter_code
_entity_poly.pdbx_strand_id
1 'polypeptide(L)'
;MPAMRPVRLIVGITGATGVIYGIRTLQVLRELSVESHLVITEMGKTTISMETDYAIGDVERLASKVYPVRDLAAQISSGSYPVDGMIVAPCSVRTLSAVANCSNDNLLTRAADVTLKERRRLVLMFREAPLHSGHCELMLDASRIGAILMPPVPVFYTRPQTIAELVDQTVGRVLDLWGLEMPGLKRWGV
;
A
#
# COMPACT_ATOMS: atom_id res chain seq x y z
N MET A 1 -21.04 -16.46 19.18
CA MET A 1 -19.71 -15.90 18.87
C MET A 1 -19.94 -14.45 18.46
N PRO A 2 -19.18 -13.45 18.95
CA PRO A 2 -19.29 -12.12 18.41
C PRO A 2 -18.95 -12.17 16.91
N ALA A 3 -19.76 -11.50 16.09
CA ALA A 3 -19.51 -11.40 14.67
C ALA A 3 -18.10 -10.79 14.47
N MET A 4 -17.22 -11.49 13.76
CA MET A 4 -15.91 -10.95 13.42
C MET A 4 -16.14 -9.71 12.57
N ARG A 5 -15.58 -8.56 12.96
CA ARG A 5 -15.63 -7.37 12.13
C ARG A 5 -14.97 -7.63 10.77
N PRO A 6 -15.41 -6.99 9.71
CA PRO A 6 -14.73 -7.11 8.42
C PRO A 6 -13.28 -6.64 8.54
N VAL A 7 -12.39 -7.28 7.76
CA VAL A 7 -10.99 -6.83 7.64
C VAL A 7 -10.99 -5.41 7.09
N ARG A 8 -10.14 -4.56 7.68
CA ARG A 8 -10.04 -3.14 7.31
C ARG A 8 -8.59 -2.77 7.04
N LEU A 9 -8.27 -2.32 5.83
CA LEU A 9 -6.92 -1.95 5.42
C LEU A 9 -6.83 -0.49 4.98
N ILE A 10 -5.74 0.17 5.34
CA ILE A 10 -5.40 1.48 4.79
C ILE A 10 -4.57 1.25 3.51
N VAL A 11 -4.91 1.97 2.45
CA VAL A 11 -4.16 1.98 1.20
C VAL A 11 -3.63 3.39 0.97
N GLY A 12 -2.30 3.53 0.88
CA GLY A 12 -1.62 4.76 0.55
C GLY A 12 -1.10 4.72 -0.89
N ILE A 13 -1.37 5.74 -1.71
CA ILE A 13 -0.79 5.89 -3.05
C ILE A 13 0.11 7.12 -3.05
N THR A 14 1.38 6.94 -3.40
CA THR A 14 2.36 8.03 -3.39
C THR A 14 2.97 8.27 -4.77
N GLY A 15 3.76 9.34 -4.92
CA GLY A 15 4.32 9.78 -6.18
C GLY A 15 5.57 9.01 -6.63
N ALA A 16 5.49 7.71 -6.72
CA ALA A 16 6.47 6.87 -7.40
C ALA A 16 5.78 6.17 -8.58
N THR A 17 6.53 5.77 -9.60
CA THR A 17 5.95 5.01 -10.72
C THR A 17 5.41 3.66 -10.24
N GLY A 18 4.37 3.16 -10.92
CA GLY A 18 3.68 1.93 -10.55
C GLY A 18 2.44 2.16 -9.68
N VAL A 19 1.75 3.30 -9.84
CA VAL A 19 0.46 3.57 -9.18
C VAL A 19 -0.59 2.50 -9.48
N ILE A 20 -0.41 1.75 -10.57
CA ILE A 20 -1.27 0.62 -10.93
C ILE A 20 -1.32 -0.46 -9.84
N TYR A 21 -0.26 -0.64 -9.03
CA TYR A 21 -0.26 -1.57 -7.90
C TYR A 21 -1.26 -1.14 -6.82
N GLY A 22 -1.31 0.17 -6.52
CA GLY A 22 -2.27 0.73 -5.57
C GLY A 22 -3.70 0.63 -6.07
N ILE A 23 -3.93 0.96 -7.34
CA ILE A 23 -5.24 0.87 -7.99
C ILE A 23 -5.72 -0.59 -7.98
N ARG A 24 -4.87 -1.54 -8.41
CA ARG A 24 -5.23 -2.96 -8.42
C ARG A 24 -5.45 -3.51 -7.02
N THR A 25 -4.67 -3.06 -6.02
CA THR A 25 -4.93 -3.41 -4.62
C THR A 25 -6.34 -3.01 -4.19
N LEU A 26 -6.79 -1.79 -4.50
CA LEU A 26 -8.14 -1.33 -4.18
C LEU A 26 -9.22 -2.17 -4.89
N GLN A 27 -9.02 -2.51 -6.17
CA GLN A 27 -9.94 -3.35 -6.92
C GLN A 27 -10.11 -4.73 -6.25
N VAL A 28 -8.99 -5.39 -5.93
CA VAL A 28 -9.01 -6.71 -5.30
C VAL A 28 -9.63 -6.65 -3.89
N LEU A 29 -9.29 -5.64 -3.08
CA LEU A 29 -9.91 -5.46 -1.77
C LEU A 29 -11.44 -5.32 -1.88
N ARG A 30 -11.92 -4.58 -2.88
CA ARG A 30 -13.35 -4.46 -3.17
C ARG A 30 -13.98 -5.79 -3.59
N GLU A 31 -13.33 -6.54 -4.48
CA GLU A 31 -13.75 -7.88 -4.91
C GLU A 31 -13.87 -8.84 -3.71
N LEU A 32 -12.95 -8.74 -2.76
CA LEU A 32 -12.92 -9.56 -1.54
C LEU A 32 -13.81 -9.01 -0.40
N SER A 33 -14.57 -7.92 -0.63
CA SER A 33 -15.41 -7.26 0.38
C SER A 33 -14.61 -6.80 1.61
N VAL A 34 -13.35 -6.39 1.44
CA VAL A 34 -12.50 -5.82 2.48
C VAL A 34 -12.71 -4.31 2.54
N GLU A 35 -12.91 -3.77 3.75
CA GLU A 35 -13.07 -2.33 3.95
C GLU A 35 -11.72 -1.61 3.73
N SER A 36 -11.65 -0.74 2.71
CA SER A 36 -10.44 -0.01 2.33
C SER A 36 -10.53 1.48 2.64
N HIS A 37 -9.47 2.03 3.25
CA HIS A 37 -9.32 3.43 3.62
C HIS A 37 -8.20 4.06 2.78
N LEU A 38 -8.54 4.94 1.85
CA LEU A 38 -7.61 5.47 0.85
C LEU A 38 -7.07 6.84 1.25
N VAL A 39 -5.75 7.00 1.13
CA VAL A 39 -5.05 8.28 1.14
C VAL A 39 -4.15 8.38 -0.09
N ILE A 40 -4.35 9.39 -0.94
CA ILE A 40 -3.50 9.65 -2.11
C ILE A 40 -2.73 10.96 -1.87
N THR A 41 -1.41 10.92 -2.02
CA THR A 41 -0.60 12.15 -2.00
C THR A 41 -0.83 12.99 -3.26
N GLU A 42 -0.55 14.28 -3.23
CA GLU A 42 -0.68 15.15 -4.41
C GLU A 42 0.17 14.62 -5.59
N MET A 43 1.41 14.20 -5.30
CA MET A 43 2.25 13.56 -6.33
C MET A 43 1.70 12.20 -6.77
N GLY A 44 1.02 11.46 -5.89
CA GLY A 44 0.31 10.23 -6.27
C GLY A 44 -0.79 10.50 -7.28
N LYS A 45 -1.59 11.55 -7.09
CA LYS A 45 -2.61 11.99 -8.06
C LYS A 45 -1.98 12.36 -9.40
N THR A 46 -0.89 13.14 -9.38
CA THR A 46 -0.15 13.49 -10.60
C THR A 46 0.33 12.24 -11.32
N THR A 47 0.91 11.28 -10.61
CA THR A 47 1.43 10.05 -11.21
C THR A 47 0.31 9.17 -11.78
N ILE A 48 -0.86 9.07 -11.11
CA ILE A 48 -2.04 8.38 -11.67
C ILE A 48 -2.41 8.96 -13.04
N SER A 49 -2.50 10.29 -13.14
CA SER A 49 -2.85 10.95 -14.39
C SER A 49 -1.79 10.82 -15.50
N MET A 50 -0.52 10.58 -15.13
CA MET A 50 0.58 10.39 -16.08
C MET A 50 0.74 8.96 -16.57
N GLU A 51 0.45 7.98 -15.73
CA GLU A 51 0.74 6.56 -15.99
C GLU A 51 -0.50 5.75 -16.41
N THR A 52 -1.71 6.28 -16.20
CA THR A 52 -2.95 5.53 -16.39
C THR A 52 -4.03 6.39 -17.03
N ASP A 53 -5.05 5.73 -17.59
CA ASP A 53 -6.26 6.38 -18.09
C ASP A 53 -7.33 6.60 -16.99
N TYR A 54 -7.04 6.28 -15.73
CA TYR A 54 -7.97 6.48 -14.63
C TYR A 54 -8.08 7.96 -14.24
N ALA A 55 -9.30 8.48 -14.17
CA ALA A 55 -9.55 9.72 -13.46
C ALA A 55 -9.37 9.50 -11.94
N ILE A 56 -8.89 10.52 -11.22
CA ILE A 56 -8.69 10.42 -9.76
C ILE A 56 -9.98 9.96 -9.04
N GLY A 57 -11.14 10.54 -9.44
CA GLY A 57 -12.42 10.14 -8.87
C GLY A 57 -12.80 8.67 -9.12
N ASP A 58 -12.30 8.06 -10.22
CA ASP A 58 -12.52 6.61 -10.47
C ASP A 58 -11.74 5.77 -9.48
N VAL A 59 -10.49 6.14 -9.21
CA VAL A 59 -9.66 5.47 -8.21
C VAL A 59 -10.25 5.64 -6.80
N GLU A 60 -10.70 6.84 -6.46
CA GLU A 60 -11.32 7.14 -5.17
C GLU A 60 -12.61 6.31 -4.97
N ARG A 61 -13.41 6.07 -6.00
CA ARG A 61 -14.62 5.22 -5.93
C ARG A 61 -14.36 3.73 -5.71
N LEU A 62 -13.13 3.27 -5.88
CA LEU A 62 -12.75 1.89 -5.56
C LEU A 62 -12.67 1.66 -4.04
N ALA A 63 -12.37 2.70 -3.27
CA ALA A 63 -12.21 2.61 -1.83
C ALA A 63 -13.53 2.72 -1.08
N SER A 64 -13.62 2.10 0.09
CA SER A 64 -14.76 2.23 1.01
C SER A 64 -14.81 3.62 1.63
N LYS A 65 -13.65 4.24 1.89
CA LYS A 65 -13.52 5.60 2.41
C LYS A 65 -12.26 6.28 1.90
N VAL A 66 -12.37 7.57 1.58
CA VAL A 66 -11.27 8.40 1.09
C VAL A 66 -11.02 9.53 2.09
N TYR A 67 -9.75 9.85 2.33
CA TYR A 67 -9.34 10.93 3.20
C TYR A 67 -8.42 11.92 2.49
N PRO A 68 -8.62 13.23 2.69
CA PRO A 68 -7.65 14.23 2.27
C PRO A 68 -6.30 13.98 2.95
N VAL A 69 -5.21 14.06 2.20
CA VAL A 69 -3.85 13.80 2.72
C VAL A 69 -3.43 14.77 3.83
N ARG A 70 -4.07 15.93 3.93
CA ARG A 70 -3.80 16.95 4.96
C ARG A 70 -4.68 16.82 6.22
N ASP A 71 -5.65 15.90 6.22
CA ASP A 71 -6.58 15.74 7.34
C ASP A 71 -5.97 14.89 8.46
N LEU A 72 -5.13 15.49 9.27
CA LEU A 72 -4.53 14.85 10.44
C LEU A 72 -5.53 14.55 11.57
N ALA A 73 -6.77 15.04 11.50
CA ALA A 73 -7.85 14.71 12.43
C ALA A 73 -8.67 13.47 12.03
N ALA A 74 -8.40 12.89 10.86
CA ALA A 74 -9.08 11.70 10.36
C ALA A 74 -8.94 10.50 11.32
N GLN A 75 -9.92 9.61 11.31
CA GLN A 75 -9.98 8.43 12.20
C GLN A 75 -8.72 7.56 12.15
N ILE A 76 -8.13 7.40 10.96
CA ILE A 76 -6.92 6.57 10.76
C ILE A 76 -5.63 7.19 11.32
N SER A 77 -5.69 8.43 11.81
CA SER A 77 -4.58 9.08 12.54
C SER A 77 -4.48 8.64 14.00
N SER A 78 -5.49 7.89 14.49
CA SER A 78 -5.58 7.43 15.87
C SER A 78 -5.41 5.92 16.00
N GLY A 79 -4.60 5.47 16.97
CA GLY A 79 -4.42 4.04 17.27
C GLY A 79 -5.69 3.36 17.80
N SER A 80 -6.61 4.12 18.37
CA SER A 80 -7.90 3.59 18.86
C SER A 80 -8.86 3.18 17.73
N TYR A 81 -8.64 3.71 16.50
CA TYR A 81 -9.42 3.27 15.35
C TYR A 81 -8.92 1.91 14.85
N PRO A 82 -9.79 0.87 14.83
CA PRO A 82 -9.35 -0.48 14.53
C PRO A 82 -9.16 -0.68 13.03
N VAL A 83 -7.90 -0.80 12.60
CA VAL A 83 -7.49 -1.27 11.27
C VAL A 83 -6.60 -2.50 11.41
N ASP A 84 -6.54 -3.35 10.38
CA ASP A 84 -5.73 -4.58 10.40
C ASP A 84 -4.33 -4.37 9.83
N GLY A 85 -4.09 -3.21 9.22
CA GLY A 85 -2.80 -2.81 8.69
C GLY A 85 -2.89 -1.78 7.58
N MET A 86 -1.74 -1.56 6.93
CA MET A 86 -1.61 -0.56 5.87
C MET A 86 -0.70 -1.06 4.75
N ILE A 87 -1.07 -0.74 3.51
CA ILE A 87 -0.29 -0.98 2.30
C ILE A 87 0.01 0.39 1.67
N VAL A 88 1.27 0.69 1.39
CA VAL A 88 1.68 1.87 0.62
C VAL A 88 2.16 1.40 -0.75
N ALA A 89 1.36 1.63 -1.79
CA ALA A 89 1.56 1.11 -3.13
C ALA A 89 1.29 2.15 -4.22
N PRO A 90 2.30 2.69 -4.87
CA PRO A 90 3.73 2.54 -4.58
C PRO A 90 4.19 3.40 -3.40
N CYS A 91 5.33 3.06 -2.81
CA CYS A 91 6.00 3.85 -1.78
C CYS A 91 7.19 4.61 -2.40
N SER A 92 7.14 5.94 -2.38
CA SER A 92 8.22 6.81 -2.85
C SER A 92 9.36 6.93 -1.82
N VAL A 93 10.55 7.37 -2.27
CA VAL A 93 11.69 7.67 -1.38
C VAL A 93 11.30 8.63 -0.27
N ARG A 94 10.56 9.71 -0.60
CA ARG A 94 10.10 10.68 0.40
C ARG A 94 9.25 10.00 1.49
N THR A 95 8.34 9.12 1.09
CA THR A 95 7.47 8.40 2.03
C THR A 95 8.26 7.38 2.85
N LEU A 96 9.16 6.62 2.23
CA LEU A 96 10.07 5.71 2.94
C LEU A 96 10.89 6.47 3.99
N SER A 97 11.49 7.62 3.60
CA SER A 97 12.27 8.46 4.51
C SER A 97 11.42 8.97 5.68
N ALA A 98 10.20 9.43 5.42
CA ALA A 98 9.31 9.90 6.46
C ALA A 98 8.93 8.77 7.45
N VAL A 99 8.64 7.58 6.96
CA VAL A 99 8.35 6.40 7.80
C VAL A 99 9.56 6.00 8.63
N ALA A 100 10.74 5.88 8.01
CA ALA A 100 11.98 5.49 8.68
C ALA A 100 12.38 6.45 9.81
N ASN A 101 12.09 7.75 9.64
CA ASN A 101 12.41 8.80 10.59
C ASN A 101 11.23 9.21 11.50
N CYS A 102 10.10 8.47 11.48
CA CYS A 102 8.89 8.80 12.24
C CYS A 102 8.36 10.22 11.99
N SER A 103 8.52 10.74 10.77
CA SER A 103 8.06 12.08 10.37
C SER A 103 6.60 12.03 9.93
N ASN A 104 5.75 12.81 10.58
CA ASN A 104 4.29 12.77 10.45
C ASN A 104 3.74 14.02 9.75
N ASP A 105 4.30 14.39 8.60
CA ASP A 105 3.98 15.62 7.86
C ASP A 105 2.58 15.64 7.24
N ASN A 106 1.97 14.47 7.09
CA ASN A 106 0.66 14.30 6.45
C ASN A 106 -0.05 13.05 6.98
N LEU A 107 -1.32 12.89 6.62
CA LEU A 107 -2.14 11.79 7.10
C LEU A 107 -1.59 10.41 6.70
N LEU A 108 -0.99 10.27 5.51
CA LEU A 108 -0.45 8.99 5.06
C LEU A 108 0.71 8.53 5.94
N THR A 109 1.68 9.41 6.20
CA THR A 109 2.83 9.11 7.06
C THR A 109 2.41 8.97 8.52
N ARG A 110 1.43 9.76 8.99
CA ARG A 110 0.84 9.59 10.32
C ARG A 110 0.15 8.23 10.48
N ALA A 111 -0.65 7.80 9.51
CA ALA A 111 -1.31 6.50 9.54
C ALA A 111 -0.31 5.34 9.51
N ALA A 112 0.81 5.48 8.79
CA ALA A 112 1.89 4.51 8.79
C ALA A 112 2.57 4.40 10.18
N ASP A 113 2.89 5.52 10.81
CA ASP A 113 3.45 5.58 12.16
C ASP A 113 2.48 4.95 13.19
N VAL A 114 1.20 5.30 13.11
CA VAL A 114 0.15 4.69 13.97
C VAL A 114 0.07 3.17 13.74
N THR A 115 0.12 2.72 12.49
CA THR A 115 0.10 1.30 12.16
C THR A 115 1.26 0.55 12.84
N LEU A 116 2.46 1.11 12.79
CA LEU A 116 3.66 0.53 13.40
C LEU A 116 3.60 0.55 14.94
N LYS A 117 3.24 1.68 15.55
CA LYS A 117 3.19 1.78 17.02
C LYS A 117 2.14 0.83 17.64
N GLU A 118 1.05 0.55 16.91
CA GLU A 118 0.02 -0.43 17.30
C GLU A 118 0.40 -1.88 16.93
N ARG A 119 1.64 -2.12 16.47
CA ARG A 119 2.13 -3.45 16.07
C ARG A 119 1.29 -4.12 14.97
N ARG A 120 0.67 -3.30 14.10
CA ARG A 120 -0.07 -3.77 12.93
C ARG A 120 0.87 -3.84 11.73
N ARG A 121 0.54 -4.66 10.73
CA ARG A 121 1.37 -4.79 9.52
C ARG A 121 1.34 -3.52 8.68
N LEU A 122 2.53 -3.00 8.37
CA LEU A 122 2.74 -1.94 7.38
C LEU A 122 3.58 -2.52 6.25
N VAL A 123 3.04 -2.56 5.03
CA VAL A 123 3.76 -2.98 3.83
C VAL A 123 4.10 -1.76 2.99
N LEU A 124 5.37 -1.61 2.68
CA LEU A 124 5.89 -0.55 1.81
C LEU A 124 6.34 -1.17 0.48
N MET A 125 5.56 -0.97 -0.57
CA MET A 125 5.95 -1.36 -1.93
C MET A 125 6.91 -0.28 -2.48
N PHE A 126 8.11 -0.24 -1.89
CA PHE A 126 9.12 0.76 -2.22
C PHE A 126 9.59 0.61 -3.66
N ARG A 127 9.51 1.71 -4.42
CA ARG A 127 9.92 1.73 -5.81
C ARG A 127 10.90 2.86 -6.09
N GLU A 128 12.16 2.48 -6.31
CA GLU A 128 13.25 3.34 -6.75
C GLU A 128 14.32 2.51 -7.47
N ALA A 129 14.96 3.06 -8.49
CA ALA A 129 16.09 2.48 -9.18
C ALA A 129 16.85 3.55 -9.99
N PRO A 130 18.22 3.52 -10.02
CA PRO A 130 19.10 2.72 -9.20
C PRO A 130 19.11 3.16 -7.73
N LEU A 131 19.52 2.27 -6.83
CA LEU A 131 19.65 2.58 -5.41
C LEU A 131 21.06 3.08 -5.07
N HIS A 132 21.15 3.99 -4.10
CA HIS A 132 22.40 4.37 -3.43
C HIS A 132 22.35 4.00 -1.94
N SER A 133 23.45 4.11 -1.21
CA SER A 133 23.57 3.71 0.20
C SER A 133 22.49 4.33 1.09
N GLY A 134 22.15 5.61 0.90
CA GLY A 134 21.10 6.27 1.68
C GLY A 134 19.71 5.62 1.52
N HIS A 135 19.37 5.13 0.32
CA HIS A 135 18.13 4.36 0.14
C HIS A 135 18.17 3.03 0.89
N CYS A 136 19.35 2.35 0.89
CA CYS A 136 19.53 1.10 1.60
C CYS A 136 19.44 1.30 3.12
N GLU A 137 20.00 2.39 3.64
CA GLU A 137 19.90 2.77 5.06
C GLU A 137 18.44 3.04 5.46
N LEU A 138 17.71 3.83 4.68
CA LEU A 138 16.29 4.09 4.93
C LEU A 138 15.45 2.80 4.92
N MET A 139 15.72 1.86 4.00
CA MET A 139 15.06 0.57 3.97
C MET A 139 15.38 -0.23 5.23
N LEU A 140 16.64 -0.25 5.66
CA LEU A 140 17.07 -0.93 6.88
C LEU A 140 16.37 -0.35 8.11
N ASP A 141 16.32 0.96 8.24
CA ASP A 141 15.70 1.62 9.40
C ASP A 141 14.19 1.42 9.43
N ALA A 142 13.52 1.53 8.29
CA ALA A 142 12.10 1.21 8.19
C ALA A 142 11.81 -0.25 8.58
N SER A 143 12.68 -1.19 8.17
CA SER A 143 12.56 -2.61 8.54
C SER A 143 12.78 -2.84 10.03
N ARG A 144 13.75 -2.15 10.65
CA ARG A 144 14.04 -2.25 12.10
C ARG A 144 12.86 -1.83 12.97
N ILE A 145 12.10 -0.83 12.55
CA ILE A 145 10.89 -0.39 13.28
C ILE A 145 9.65 -1.23 12.96
N GLY A 146 9.76 -2.23 12.07
CA GLY A 146 8.72 -3.23 11.83
C GLY A 146 7.97 -3.10 10.50
N ALA A 147 8.36 -2.20 9.60
CA ALA A 147 7.79 -2.13 8.27
C ALA A 147 8.25 -3.32 7.42
N ILE A 148 7.34 -3.85 6.62
CA ILE A 148 7.63 -4.90 5.63
C ILE A 148 7.97 -4.22 4.32
N LEU A 149 9.24 -4.31 3.89
CA LEU A 149 9.70 -3.82 2.60
C LEU A 149 9.37 -4.87 1.54
N MET A 150 8.50 -4.50 0.61
CA MET A 150 8.10 -5.39 -0.48
C MET A 150 8.16 -4.64 -1.82
N PRO A 151 9.36 -4.38 -2.35
CA PRO A 151 9.50 -3.77 -3.66
C PRO A 151 8.74 -4.59 -4.73
N PRO A 152 8.10 -3.94 -5.71
CA PRO A 152 7.36 -4.64 -6.76
C PRO A 152 8.33 -5.28 -7.78
N VAL A 153 9.02 -6.32 -7.34
CA VAL A 153 9.95 -7.08 -8.19
C VAL A 153 9.17 -8.14 -8.97
N PRO A 154 9.27 -8.16 -10.31
CA PRO A 154 8.54 -9.11 -11.14
C PRO A 154 8.87 -10.57 -10.83
N VAL A 155 7.84 -11.42 -10.88
CA VAL A 155 7.95 -12.86 -10.65
C VAL A 155 7.75 -13.59 -11.99
N PHE A 156 8.75 -14.34 -12.46
CA PHE A 156 8.72 -14.98 -13.78
C PHE A 156 8.44 -16.49 -13.75
N TYR A 157 8.52 -17.16 -12.61
CA TYR A 157 8.21 -18.59 -12.51
C TYR A 157 6.74 -18.91 -12.87
N THR A 158 5.85 -17.90 -12.80
CA THR A 158 4.44 -18.03 -13.19
C THR A 158 4.22 -17.96 -14.71
N ARG A 159 5.28 -17.65 -15.48
CA ARG A 159 5.27 -17.44 -16.94
C ARG A 159 4.21 -16.42 -17.37
N PRO A 160 4.25 -15.18 -16.84
CA PRO A 160 3.26 -14.14 -17.15
C PRO A 160 3.30 -13.78 -18.63
N GLN A 161 2.15 -13.57 -19.25
CA GLN A 161 2.00 -13.18 -20.65
C GLN A 161 1.68 -11.69 -20.79
N THR A 162 1.21 -11.05 -19.74
CA THR A 162 0.78 -9.66 -19.73
C THR A 162 1.36 -8.91 -18.54
N ILE A 163 1.40 -7.58 -18.62
CA ILE A 163 1.75 -6.71 -17.49
C ILE A 163 0.72 -6.86 -16.35
N ALA A 164 -0.55 -7.03 -16.69
CA ALA A 164 -1.60 -7.22 -15.71
C ALA A 164 -1.35 -8.46 -14.84
N GLU A 165 -0.91 -9.58 -15.43
CA GLU A 165 -0.56 -10.78 -14.67
C GLU A 165 0.63 -10.56 -13.72
N LEU A 166 1.62 -9.72 -14.09
CA LEU A 166 2.72 -9.34 -13.19
C LEU A 166 2.23 -8.50 -12.01
N VAL A 167 1.32 -7.55 -12.29
CA VAL A 167 0.70 -6.71 -11.27
C VAL A 167 -0.13 -7.57 -10.31
N ASP A 168 -0.98 -8.44 -10.85
CA ASP A 168 -1.83 -9.34 -10.06
C ASP A 168 -1.01 -10.27 -9.16
N GLN A 169 0.07 -10.82 -9.70
CA GLN A 169 0.96 -11.69 -8.92
C GLN A 169 1.59 -10.93 -7.74
N THR A 170 2.02 -9.70 -7.97
CA THR A 170 2.62 -8.86 -6.92
C THR A 170 1.59 -8.46 -5.88
N VAL A 171 0.42 -7.97 -6.29
CA VAL A 171 -0.68 -7.57 -5.40
C VAL A 171 -1.17 -8.75 -4.57
N GLY A 172 -1.40 -9.90 -5.18
CA GLY A 172 -1.83 -11.10 -4.47
C GLY A 172 -0.83 -11.52 -3.39
N ARG A 173 0.47 -11.45 -3.68
CA ARG A 173 1.52 -11.76 -2.68
C ARG A 173 1.54 -10.75 -1.51
N VAL A 174 1.21 -9.48 -1.75
CA VAL A 174 1.02 -8.49 -0.67
C VAL A 174 -0.18 -8.88 0.19
N LEU A 175 -1.30 -9.22 -0.42
CA LEU A 175 -2.55 -9.56 0.28
C LEU A 175 -2.45 -10.87 1.09
N ASP A 176 -1.62 -11.82 0.66
CA ASP A 176 -1.31 -13.04 1.42
C ASP A 176 -0.84 -12.73 2.86
N LEU A 177 -0.21 -11.58 3.09
CA LEU A 177 0.24 -11.18 4.43
C LEU A 177 -0.92 -10.99 5.43
N TRP A 178 -2.14 -10.84 4.94
CA TRP A 178 -3.37 -10.80 5.75
C TRP A 178 -4.24 -12.04 5.59
N GLY A 179 -3.74 -13.08 4.88
CA GLY A 179 -4.54 -14.27 4.57
C GLY A 179 -5.70 -13.98 3.61
N LEU A 180 -5.58 -12.91 2.82
CA LEU A 180 -6.56 -12.56 1.79
C LEU A 180 -6.15 -13.23 0.47
N GLU A 181 -6.90 -14.23 0.07
CA GLU A 181 -6.59 -15.01 -1.13
C GLU A 181 -7.16 -14.31 -2.37
N MET A 182 -6.28 -13.90 -3.27
CA MET A 182 -6.65 -13.40 -4.58
C MET A 182 -6.94 -14.57 -5.53
N PRO A 183 -8.15 -14.65 -6.14
CA PRO A 183 -8.46 -15.72 -7.08
C PRO A 183 -7.49 -15.76 -8.28
N GLY A 184 -7.07 -16.95 -8.67
CA GLY A 184 -6.19 -17.16 -9.83
C GLY A 184 -4.71 -16.90 -9.58
N LEU A 185 -4.31 -16.59 -8.35
CA LEU A 185 -2.90 -16.40 -8.00
C LEU A 185 -2.12 -17.72 -8.16
N LYS A 186 -1.10 -17.72 -9.01
CA LYS A 186 -0.22 -18.88 -9.18
C LYS A 186 0.81 -18.95 -8.06
N ARG A 187 1.03 -20.14 -7.50
CA ARG A 187 1.97 -20.37 -6.41
C ARG A 187 3.10 -21.29 -6.87
N TRP A 188 4.26 -21.15 -6.26
CA TRP A 188 5.39 -22.05 -6.52
C TRP A 188 5.08 -23.45 -5.99
N GLY A 189 5.23 -24.46 -6.85
CA GLY A 189 5.06 -25.86 -6.46
C GLY A 189 3.60 -26.35 -6.32
N VAL A 190 2.61 -25.56 -6.76
CA VAL A 190 1.19 -25.94 -6.72
C VAL A 190 0.58 -25.77 -8.10
#